data_eac8ff34361fa09ef4a77f6363beb2c2
#
_entry.id   eac8ff34361fa09ef4a77f6363beb2c2
#
_cell.length_a   1.000
_cell.length_b   1.000
_cell.length_c   1.000
_cell.angle_alpha   90.00
_cell.angle_beta   90.00
_cell.angle_gamma   90.00
#
_symmetry.space_group_name_H-M   'P 1'
#
loop_
_entity.id
_entity.type
_entity.pdbx_description
1 polymer ?
#
loop_
_entity_poly.entity_id
_entity_poly.type
_entity_poly.pdbx_seq_one_letter_code
_entity_poly.pdbx_strand_id
1 'polypeptide(L)'
;MHKYTDLTDTEPSYQGGFIWDYIDQSIYKKDRYGKEFQAYGGDFNDRPCDYNFSGNGIAYGGERDASPKMQDVKFNYQNISAKVEKDQVTIVNKNLFINTDTFDCFVVLKRSSDGNSCSSFE
;
A
#
# COMPACT_ATOMS: atom_id res chain seq x y z
N MET A 1 6.58 2.78 5.28
CA MET A 1 5.23 3.00 5.82
C MET A 1 5.08 2.41 7.22
N HIS A 2 5.52 1.19 7.48
CA HIS A 2 5.40 0.45 8.74
C HIS A 2 5.65 1.30 10.00
N LYS A 3 6.73 2.07 10.08
CA LYS A 3 7.02 2.95 11.24
C LYS A 3 5.91 3.94 11.57
N TYR A 4 5.16 4.41 10.60
CA TYR A 4 4.04 5.33 10.82
C TYR A 4 2.81 4.61 11.35
N THR A 5 2.54 3.40 10.85
CA THR A 5 1.44 2.57 11.35
C THR A 5 1.71 2.08 12.77
N ASP A 6 2.96 1.73 13.09
CA ASP A 6 3.34 1.35 14.46
C ASP A 6 3.12 2.48 15.46
N LEU A 7 3.35 3.73 15.07
CA LEU A 7 3.11 4.88 15.93
C LEU A 7 1.62 5.02 16.29
N THR A 8 0.70 4.64 15.41
CA THR A 8 -0.74 4.67 15.74
C THR A 8 -1.11 3.65 16.81
N ASP A 9 -0.34 2.58 16.93
CA ASP A 9 -0.57 1.54 17.93
C ASP A 9 0.14 1.82 19.28
N THR A 10 1.25 2.59 19.25
CA THR A 10 2.14 2.76 20.42
C THR A 10 2.09 4.13 21.05
N GLU A 11 1.76 5.18 20.28
CA GLU A 11 1.80 6.57 20.74
C GLU A 11 0.40 7.17 20.86
N PRO A 12 -0.13 7.34 22.06
CA PRO A 12 -1.50 7.83 22.26
C PRO A 12 -1.79 9.22 21.68
N SER A 13 -0.75 10.04 21.51
CA SER A 13 -0.87 11.37 20.92
C SER A 13 -0.81 11.38 19.39
N TYR A 14 -0.45 10.26 18.77
CA TYR A 14 -0.33 10.16 17.30
C TYR A 14 -1.65 9.67 16.69
N GLN A 15 -2.34 10.57 15.99
CA GLN A 15 -3.66 10.33 15.42
C GLN A 15 -3.63 9.62 14.06
N GLY A 16 -2.46 9.50 13.45
CA GLY A 16 -2.30 8.89 12.14
C GLY A 16 -1.59 9.81 11.14
N GLY A 17 -1.64 9.45 9.86
CA GLY A 17 -1.00 10.19 8.79
C GLY A 17 -1.73 9.99 7.46
N PHE A 18 -1.45 10.86 6.51
CA PHE A 18 -2.00 10.79 5.17
C PHE A 18 -0.87 10.53 4.17
N ILE A 19 -1.09 9.60 3.25
CA ILE A 19 -0.16 9.36 2.16
C ILE A 19 -0.37 10.43 1.10
N TRP A 20 0.70 11.11 0.72
CA TRP A 20 0.72 11.99 -0.41
C TRP A 20 1.59 11.39 -1.53
N ASP A 21 1.01 10.85 -2.59
CA ASP A 21 -0.38 10.92 -3.00
C ASP A 21 -0.91 9.53 -3.37
N TYR A 22 -2.23 9.41 -3.62
CA TYR A 22 -2.80 8.16 -4.09
C TYR A 22 -2.44 7.87 -5.54
N ILE A 23 -2.53 8.88 -6.42
CA ILE A 23 -2.20 8.80 -7.84
C ILE A 23 -1.05 9.74 -8.15
N ASP A 24 -0.08 9.31 -8.96
CA ASP A 24 0.96 10.19 -9.47
C ASP A 24 0.39 11.44 -10.14
N GLN A 25 1.04 12.57 -9.92
CA GLN A 25 0.59 13.88 -10.40
C GLN A 25 0.95 14.13 -11.87
N SER A 26 1.56 13.18 -12.55
CA SER A 26 1.90 13.26 -13.97
C SER A 26 0.67 13.17 -14.87
N ILE A 27 0.73 13.83 -16.02
CA ILE A 27 -0.33 13.89 -17.03
C ILE A 27 0.25 13.43 -18.36
N TYR A 28 -0.49 12.67 -19.13
CA TYR A 28 -0.06 12.26 -20.47
C TYR A 28 0.07 13.46 -21.41
N LYS A 29 1.23 13.55 -22.06
CA LYS A 29 1.55 14.55 -23.07
C LYS A 29 2.32 13.89 -24.21
N LYS A 30 2.20 14.44 -25.41
CA LYS A 30 3.03 14.01 -26.56
C LYS A 30 4.19 14.97 -26.75
N ASP A 31 5.36 14.43 -27.00
CA ASP A 31 6.54 15.19 -27.40
C ASP A 31 6.42 15.70 -28.86
N ARG A 32 7.43 16.41 -29.30
CA ARG A 32 7.49 16.95 -30.67
C ARG A 32 7.52 15.87 -31.79
N TYR A 33 7.77 14.63 -31.41
CA TYR A 33 7.79 13.49 -32.33
C TYR A 33 6.50 12.66 -32.25
N GLY A 34 5.55 13.09 -31.44
CA GLY A 34 4.28 12.38 -31.22
C GLY A 34 4.38 11.23 -30.22
N LYS A 35 5.54 11.03 -29.57
CA LYS A 35 5.72 10.01 -28.54
C LYS A 35 5.07 10.47 -27.24
N GLU A 36 4.23 9.62 -26.69
CA GLU A 36 3.56 9.88 -25.40
C GLU A 36 4.51 9.67 -24.23
N PHE A 37 4.41 10.54 -23.24
CA PHE A 37 5.14 10.45 -21.98
C PHE A 37 4.33 11.07 -20.84
N GLN A 38 4.70 10.75 -19.62
CA GLN A 38 4.10 11.35 -18.43
C GLN A 38 4.83 12.65 -18.09
N ALA A 39 4.13 13.77 -18.27
CA ALA A 39 4.64 15.10 -18.06
C ALA A 39 4.32 15.63 -16.66
N TYR A 40 5.18 16.47 -16.12
CA TYR A 40 5.01 17.13 -14.83
C TYR A 40 5.41 18.61 -14.92
N GLY A 41 5.57 19.29 -13.77
CA GLY A 41 5.83 20.74 -13.73
C GLY A 41 7.02 21.18 -14.58
N GLY A 42 6.80 22.20 -15.42
CA GLY A 42 7.76 22.71 -16.40
C GLY A 42 7.58 22.16 -17.82
N ASP A 43 7.03 20.94 -17.97
CA ASP A 43 6.78 20.36 -19.29
C ASP A 43 5.66 21.06 -20.06
N PHE A 44 4.85 21.85 -19.38
CA PHE A 44 3.74 22.64 -19.95
C PHE A 44 4.10 24.12 -20.15
N ASN A 45 5.40 24.47 -20.06
CA ASN A 45 5.91 25.83 -20.06
C ASN A 45 5.37 26.70 -18.91
N ASP A 46 4.92 26.05 -17.84
CA ASP A 46 4.43 26.67 -16.62
C ASP A 46 5.59 27.11 -15.72
N ARG A 47 5.52 28.34 -15.21
CA ARG A 47 6.45 28.88 -14.23
C ARG A 47 5.74 29.94 -13.37
N PRO A 48 5.90 29.85 -12.03
CA PRO A 48 6.66 28.85 -11.26
C PRO A 48 6.00 27.46 -11.30
N CYS A 49 6.79 26.41 -11.07
CA CYS A 49 6.31 25.03 -10.99
C CYS A 49 7.17 24.23 -10.01
N ASP A 50 6.67 23.11 -9.54
CA ASP A 50 7.38 22.21 -8.61
C ASP A 50 8.29 21.20 -9.33
N TYR A 51 8.56 21.42 -10.61
CA TYR A 51 9.44 20.59 -11.45
C TYR A 51 9.11 19.10 -11.36
N ASN A 52 10.09 18.29 -10.94
CA ASN A 52 9.98 16.83 -10.84
C ASN A 52 9.16 16.34 -9.63
N PHE A 53 8.30 17.15 -9.04
CA PHE A 53 7.39 16.71 -8.00
C PHE A 53 6.28 15.83 -8.59
N SER A 54 6.65 14.59 -8.83
CA SER A 54 5.83 13.53 -9.41
C SER A 54 6.41 12.17 -9.00
N GLY A 55 5.76 11.05 -9.34
CA GLY A 55 6.18 9.71 -8.94
C GLY A 55 5.93 9.40 -7.46
N ASN A 56 5.16 10.22 -6.79
CA ASN A 56 4.82 10.11 -5.37
C ASN A 56 3.55 9.27 -5.11
N GLY A 57 2.78 8.94 -6.14
CA GLY A 57 1.57 8.14 -6.04
C GLY A 57 1.82 6.68 -5.66
N ILE A 58 0.84 6.05 -5.04
CA ILE A 58 0.77 4.59 -4.87
C ILE A 58 0.17 3.89 -6.08
N ALA A 59 -0.49 4.65 -6.95
CA ALA A 59 -0.86 4.28 -8.31
C ALA A 59 -0.12 5.17 -9.30
N TYR A 60 0.19 4.62 -10.48
CA TYR A 60 0.82 5.40 -11.55
C TYR A 60 -0.15 6.45 -12.11
N GLY A 61 0.39 7.56 -12.59
CA GLY A 61 -0.37 8.52 -13.39
C GLY A 61 -0.90 7.87 -14.68
N GLY A 62 -1.85 8.52 -15.33
CA GLY A 62 -2.45 8.01 -16.55
C GLY A 62 -3.46 6.89 -16.29
N GLU A 63 -3.12 5.65 -16.58
CA GLU A 63 -4.01 4.49 -16.46
C GLU A 63 -4.34 4.10 -15.00
N ARG A 64 -3.63 4.69 -14.03
CA ARG A 64 -3.82 4.45 -12.60
C ARG A 64 -3.52 3.02 -12.16
N ASP A 65 -2.63 2.36 -12.87
CA ASP A 65 -2.15 1.04 -12.50
C ASP A 65 -1.49 1.06 -11.12
N ALA A 66 -1.67 -0.01 -10.37
CA ALA A 66 -1.07 -0.16 -9.06
C ALA A 66 0.45 -0.23 -9.16
N SER A 67 1.15 0.67 -8.48
CA SER A 67 2.60 0.57 -8.34
C SER A 67 2.98 -0.49 -7.30
N PRO A 68 4.24 -0.96 -7.26
CA PRO A 68 4.71 -1.88 -6.20
C PRO A 68 4.49 -1.36 -4.77
N LYS A 69 4.37 -0.05 -4.58
CA LYS A 69 4.04 0.57 -3.29
C LYS A 69 2.67 0.13 -2.75
N MET A 70 1.74 -0.26 -3.64
CA MET A 70 0.39 -0.71 -3.26
C MET A 70 0.43 -1.93 -2.33
N GLN A 71 1.40 -2.82 -2.50
CA GLN A 71 1.56 -4.00 -1.63
C GLN A 71 1.94 -3.59 -0.20
N ASP A 72 2.83 -2.60 -0.06
CA ASP A 72 3.20 -2.06 1.25
C ASP A 72 2.01 -1.36 1.91
N VAL A 73 1.20 -0.62 1.13
CA VAL A 73 -0.05 -0.03 1.62
C VAL A 73 -1.02 -1.10 2.09
N LYS A 74 -1.29 -2.10 1.25
CA LYS A 74 -2.19 -3.21 1.57
C LYS A 74 -1.78 -3.88 2.89
N PHE A 75 -0.50 -4.19 3.06
CA PHE A 75 0.01 -4.84 4.26
C PHE A 75 -0.16 -3.96 5.51
N ASN A 76 0.21 -2.67 5.42
CA ASN A 76 0.20 -1.78 6.58
C ASN A 76 -1.20 -1.29 6.98
N TYR A 77 -2.18 -1.35 6.07
CA TYR A 77 -3.57 -0.95 6.33
C TYR A 77 -4.48 -2.12 6.72
N GLN A 78 -3.91 -3.31 6.96
CA GLN A 78 -4.68 -4.44 7.47
C GLN A 78 -5.09 -4.20 8.92
N ASN A 79 -6.40 -4.19 9.16
CA ASN A 79 -6.94 -4.10 10.52
C ASN A 79 -7.03 -5.46 11.21
N ILE A 80 -6.93 -6.55 10.46
CA ILE A 80 -6.87 -7.90 10.98
C ILE A 80 -5.53 -8.50 10.60
N SER A 81 -4.80 -8.99 11.59
CA SER A 81 -3.54 -9.69 11.38
C SER A 81 -3.53 -11.03 12.09
N ALA A 82 -2.78 -11.97 11.56
CA ALA A 82 -2.60 -13.28 12.14
C ALA A 82 -1.11 -13.54 12.44
N LYS A 83 -0.82 -13.96 13.65
CA LYS A 83 0.49 -14.46 14.03
C LYS A 83 0.40 -15.97 14.17
N VAL A 84 1.16 -16.67 13.34
CA VAL A 84 1.20 -18.14 13.35
C VAL A 84 2.40 -18.60 14.14
N GLU A 85 2.16 -19.45 15.10
CA GLU A 85 3.17 -20.16 15.89
C GLU A 85 2.99 -21.67 15.69
N LYS A 86 3.89 -22.45 16.24
CA LYS A 86 3.89 -23.92 16.02
C LYS A 86 2.56 -24.58 16.37
N ASP A 87 1.95 -24.17 17.48
CA ASP A 87 0.80 -24.83 18.07
C ASP A 87 -0.44 -23.92 18.18
N GLN A 88 -0.31 -22.67 17.74
CA GLN A 88 -1.39 -21.71 17.84
C GLN A 88 -1.36 -20.63 16.75
N VAL A 89 -2.52 -20.06 16.48
CA VAL A 89 -2.69 -18.89 15.66
C VAL A 89 -3.33 -17.80 16.50
N THR A 90 -2.67 -16.66 16.60
CA THR A 90 -3.21 -15.49 17.28
C THR A 90 -3.73 -14.50 16.25
N ILE A 91 -5.01 -14.17 16.33
CA ILE A 91 -5.64 -13.17 15.48
C ILE A 91 -5.77 -11.87 16.27
N VAL A 92 -5.29 -10.78 15.70
CA VAL A 92 -5.42 -9.42 16.26
C VAL A 92 -6.37 -8.64 15.38
N ASN A 93 -7.46 -8.16 15.97
CA ASN A 93 -8.42 -7.28 15.31
C ASN A 93 -8.25 -5.85 15.82
N LYS A 94 -7.83 -4.94 14.95
CA LYS A 94 -7.67 -3.50 15.22
C LYS A 94 -8.90 -2.68 14.82
N ASN A 95 -9.95 -3.31 14.32
CA ASN A 95 -11.19 -2.60 14.04
C ASN A 95 -11.86 -2.18 15.35
N LEU A 96 -12.32 -0.93 15.39
CA LEU A 96 -12.97 -0.37 16.58
C LEU A 96 -14.44 -0.81 16.73
N PHE A 97 -15.11 -1.10 15.61
CA PHE A 97 -16.56 -1.31 15.58
C PHE A 97 -17.00 -2.60 14.86
N ILE A 98 -16.05 -3.41 14.38
CA ILE A 98 -16.33 -4.64 13.66
C ILE A 98 -15.65 -5.80 14.38
N ASN A 99 -16.45 -6.81 14.74
CA ASN A 99 -15.97 -8.04 15.35
C ASN A 99 -15.46 -9.02 14.29
N THR A 100 -14.65 -9.99 14.72
CA THR A 100 -14.15 -11.06 13.85
C THR A 100 -15.22 -12.06 13.44
N ASP A 101 -16.35 -12.12 14.11
CA ASP A 101 -17.50 -12.97 13.77
C ASP A 101 -18.18 -12.60 12.44
N THR A 102 -17.86 -11.42 11.90
CA THR A 102 -18.33 -10.97 10.59
C THR A 102 -17.45 -11.45 9.43
N PHE A 103 -16.35 -12.14 9.72
CA PHE A 103 -15.37 -12.62 8.73
C PHE A 103 -15.27 -14.12 8.74
N ASP A 104 -15.11 -14.71 7.56
CA ASP A 104 -14.77 -16.13 7.44
C ASP A 104 -13.27 -16.32 7.65
N CYS A 105 -12.88 -17.33 8.40
CA CYS A 105 -11.50 -17.67 8.66
C CYS A 105 -11.15 -19.03 8.05
N PHE A 106 -10.18 -19.07 7.16
CA PHE A 106 -9.70 -20.30 6.55
C PHE A 106 -8.24 -20.56 6.93
N VAL A 107 -7.94 -21.76 7.37
CA VAL A 107 -6.57 -22.21 7.63
C VAL A 107 -6.17 -23.22 6.58
N VAL A 108 -5.15 -22.90 5.79
CA VAL A 108 -4.64 -23.76 4.73
C VAL A 108 -3.27 -24.30 5.13
N LEU A 109 -3.17 -25.60 5.31
CA LEU A 109 -1.90 -26.29 5.55
C LEU A 109 -1.32 -26.74 4.20
N LYS A 110 -0.19 -26.16 3.81
CA LYS A 110 0.54 -26.56 2.60
C LYS A 110 1.79 -27.33 2.99
N ARG A 111 1.97 -28.53 2.45
CA ARG A 111 3.23 -29.29 2.57
C ARG A 111 4.13 -28.87 1.41
N SER A 112 5.28 -28.27 1.71
CA SER A 112 6.30 -28.00 0.69
C SER A 112 7.01 -29.30 0.33
N SER A 113 7.23 -29.54 -0.96
CA SER A 113 8.04 -30.65 -1.46
C SER A 113 9.51 -30.56 -1.03
N ASP A 114 9.96 -29.36 -0.62
CA ASP A 114 11.36 -29.07 -0.31
C ASP A 114 11.66 -28.98 1.19
N GLY A 115 10.79 -29.53 2.04
CA GLY A 115 11.02 -29.65 3.48
C GLY A 115 10.82 -28.38 4.31
N ASN A 116 10.61 -27.24 3.70
CA ASN A 116 10.25 -25.99 4.40
C ASN A 116 8.74 -25.81 4.40
N SER A 117 8.15 -25.78 5.60
CA SER A 117 6.72 -25.45 5.75
C SER A 117 6.50 -23.95 5.51
N CYS A 118 5.75 -23.62 4.49
CA CYS A 118 5.23 -22.26 4.28
C CYS A 118 3.75 -22.26 4.64
N SER A 119 3.34 -21.42 5.59
CA SER A 119 1.94 -21.16 5.90
C SER A 119 1.54 -19.84 5.24
N SER A 120 0.51 -19.85 4.42
CA SER A 120 -0.14 -18.64 3.88
C SER A 120 -1.55 -18.56 4.44
N PHE A 121 -1.98 -17.33 4.76
CA PHE A 121 -3.35 -17.02 5.16
C PHE A 121 -3.99 -16.16 4.05
N GLU A 122 -5.20 -16.45 3.69
CA GLU A 122 -6.07 -15.59 2.88
C GLU A 122 -7.28 -15.15 3.71
#